data_d5e2a28355c1e0acb4d24490dd693362
#
_entry.id   d5e2a28355c1e0acb4d24490dd693362
#
_cell.length_a   1.000
_cell.length_b   1.000
_cell.length_c   1.000
_cell.angle_alpha   90.00
_cell.angle_beta   90.00
_cell.angle_gamma   90.00
#
_symmetry.space_group_name_H-M   'P 1'
#
loop_
_entity.id
_entity.type
_entity.pdbx_description
1 polymer ?
#
loop_
_entity_poly.entity_id
_entity_poly.type
_entity_poly.pdbx_seq_one_letter_code
_entity_poly.pdbx_strand_id
1 'polypeptide(L)'
;YVLSKEEKRMTQMKTSKTLLITLLMLMALALMAAPLWAQDEAELAKKLQNPIASLISVPLQSNWDFGRGPENAMRYTLNIQPVIPISISNDWNVIIRQIVPVIYAEGPVKGLDDRTGLGDIVQSFFFSPKAPTSGGWIWGAGPVFLYPSGTDGLSARKWGAGPTAVVLKQESGWTYGLLANHIWSFSGPGQQDVNATFLQPFVGFTTKTYTTFTLNTESTYDWENSEWRVPVNLMVAQLLKIGGMPIQFQVGGRWFAEKPEGEADWGLRFAVTFLFPK
;
A
#
# COMPACT_ATOMS: atom_id res chain seq x y z
N TYR A 1 -11.83 5.30 -38.72
CA TYR A 1 -12.96 4.82 -37.87
C TYR A 1 -12.62 5.17 -36.43
N VAL A 2 -13.25 6.22 -35.90
CA VAL A 2 -13.10 6.58 -34.50
C VAL A 2 -14.19 5.82 -33.74
N LEU A 3 -13.79 4.87 -32.90
CA LEU A 3 -14.73 4.11 -32.05
C LEU A 3 -15.52 5.08 -31.16
N SER A 4 -16.82 4.84 -30.99
CA SER A 4 -17.68 5.61 -30.09
C SER A 4 -17.20 5.47 -28.63
N LYS A 5 -17.56 6.43 -27.77
CA LYS A 5 -17.20 6.39 -26.33
C LYS A 5 -17.70 5.10 -25.66
N GLU A 6 -18.85 4.57 -26.08
CA GLU A 6 -19.41 3.29 -25.60
C GLU A 6 -18.63 2.06 -26.08
N GLU A 7 -18.17 2.04 -27.33
CA GLU A 7 -17.36 0.94 -27.86
C GLU A 7 -15.99 0.88 -27.19
N LYS A 8 -15.38 2.04 -26.93
CA LYS A 8 -14.14 2.13 -26.13
C LYS A 8 -14.35 1.61 -24.71
N ARG A 9 -15.47 1.98 -24.07
CA ARG A 9 -15.82 1.54 -22.70
C ARG A 9 -16.09 0.03 -22.64
N MET A 10 -16.80 -0.54 -23.61
CA MET A 10 -17.03 -1.99 -23.71
C MET A 10 -15.74 -2.76 -23.99
N THR A 11 -14.86 -2.24 -24.83
CA THR A 11 -13.57 -2.85 -25.13
C THR A 11 -12.68 -2.81 -23.86
N GLN A 12 -12.65 -1.70 -23.16
CA GLN A 12 -11.89 -1.53 -21.91
C GLN A 12 -12.42 -2.46 -20.80
N MET A 13 -13.75 -2.63 -20.65
CA MET A 13 -14.36 -3.59 -19.73
C MET A 13 -14.04 -5.05 -20.10
N LYS A 14 -14.05 -5.41 -21.39
CA LYS A 14 -13.66 -6.76 -21.85
C LYS A 14 -12.19 -7.02 -21.56
N THR A 15 -11.31 -6.08 -21.86
CA THR A 15 -9.87 -6.17 -21.60
C THR A 15 -9.58 -6.30 -20.12
N SER A 16 -10.26 -5.51 -19.28
CA SER A 16 -10.14 -5.58 -17.82
C SER A 16 -10.59 -6.93 -17.25
N LYS A 17 -11.73 -7.49 -17.72
CA LYS A 17 -12.19 -8.82 -17.31
C LYS A 17 -11.24 -9.93 -17.73
N THR A 18 -10.70 -9.86 -18.96
CA THR A 18 -9.73 -10.84 -19.45
C THR A 18 -8.43 -10.77 -18.64
N LEU A 19 -7.95 -9.56 -18.34
CA LEU A 19 -6.76 -9.35 -17.52
C LEU A 19 -6.94 -9.90 -16.10
N LEU A 20 -8.11 -9.67 -15.49
CA LEU A 20 -8.45 -10.18 -14.16
C LEU A 20 -8.48 -11.72 -14.14
N ILE A 21 -9.12 -12.35 -15.15
CA ILE A 21 -9.20 -13.82 -15.26
C ILE A 21 -7.80 -14.41 -15.47
N THR A 22 -6.97 -13.79 -16.32
CA THR A 22 -5.59 -14.23 -16.57
C THR A 22 -4.74 -14.10 -15.31
N LEU A 23 -4.91 -13.02 -14.55
CA LEU A 23 -4.21 -12.79 -13.29
C LEU A 23 -4.62 -13.81 -12.22
N LEU A 24 -5.92 -14.12 -12.12
CA LEU A 24 -6.46 -15.16 -11.22
C LEU A 24 -5.98 -16.56 -11.62
N MET A 25 -5.89 -16.86 -12.91
CA MET A 25 -5.34 -18.13 -13.39
C MET A 25 -3.84 -18.26 -13.12
N LEU A 26 -3.05 -17.21 -13.33
CA LEU A 26 -1.62 -17.18 -13.01
C LEU A 26 -1.38 -17.36 -11.50
N MET A 27 -2.22 -16.76 -10.68
CA MET A 27 -2.16 -16.91 -9.23
C MET A 27 -2.57 -18.31 -8.77
N ALA A 28 -3.58 -18.92 -9.39
CA ALA A 28 -3.98 -20.31 -9.14
C ALA A 28 -2.88 -21.30 -9.55
N LEU A 29 -2.20 -21.07 -10.67
CA LEU A 29 -1.03 -21.85 -11.09
C LEU A 29 0.16 -21.69 -10.12
N ALA A 30 0.40 -20.48 -9.61
CA ALA A 30 1.44 -20.20 -8.62
C ALA A 30 1.17 -20.92 -7.28
N LEU A 31 -0.10 -21.04 -6.88
CA LEU A 31 -0.52 -21.76 -5.68
C LEU A 31 -0.29 -23.29 -5.75
N MET A 32 -0.17 -23.86 -6.97
CA MET A 32 0.06 -25.29 -7.17
C MET A 32 1.54 -25.69 -7.17
N ALA A 33 2.46 -24.72 -7.24
CA ALA A 33 3.92 -24.96 -7.24
C ALA A 33 4.48 -24.89 -5.81
N ALA A 34 4.21 -25.91 -4.97
CA ALA A 34 4.77 -26.00 -3.62
C ALA A 34 6.20 -26.55 -3.66
N PRO A 35 7.23 -25.86 -3.17
CA PRO A 35 8.60 -26.31 -3.14
C PRO A 35 9.16 -26.70 -1.77
N LEU A 36 10.24 -27.49 -1.80
CA LEU A 36 10.93 -28.20 -0.72
C LEU A 36 11.95 -27.35 0.11
N TRP A 37 11.74 -26.03 0.32
CA TRP A 37 12.71 -25.15 1.03
C TRP A 37 12.05 -24.39 2.21
N ALA A 38 11.56 -25.17 3.19
CA ALA A 38 10.50 -24.70 4.08
C ALA A 38 10.89 -23.69 5.18
N GLN A 39 12.14 -23.60 5.63
CA GLN A 39 12.47 -22.85 6.86
C GLN A 39 12.76 -21.37 6.61
N ASP A 40 13.49 -21.03 5.56
CA ASP A 40 13.83 -19.64 5.20
C ASP A 40 12.60 -18.88 4.69
N GLU A 41 11.71 -19.56 3.98
CA GLU A 41 10.51 -18.97 3.40
C GLU A 41 9.45 -18.63 4.46
N ALA A 42 9.34 -19.45 5.52
CA ALA A 42 8.46 -19.16 6.65
C ALA A 42 8.85 -17.87 7.38
N GLU A 43 10.15 -17.68 7.60
CA GLU A 43 10.67 -16.47 8.22
C GLU A 43 10.49 -15.25 7.33
N LEU A 44 10.71 -15.39 6.01
CA LEU A 44 10.48 -14.32 5.04
C LEU A 44 9.01 -13.94 4.96
N ALA A 45 8.10 -14.92 4.88
CA ALA A 45 6.66 -14.67 4.88
C ALA A 45 6.20 -13.95 6.15
N LYS A 46 6.76 -14.33 7.31
CA LYS A 46 6.51 -13.65 8.58
C LYS A 46 7.05 -12.21 8.57
N LYS A 47 8.28 -11.99 8.09
CA LYS A 47 8.89 -10.66 7.98
C LYS A 47 8.10 -9.74 7.06
N LEU A 48 7.51 -10.24 5.97
CA LEU A 48 6.69 -9.47 5.05
C LEU A 48 5.42 -8.87 5.68
N GLN A 49 4.88 -9.50 6.71
CA GLN A 49 3.73 -8.98 7.43
C GLN A 49 4.10 -7.92 8.48
N ASN A 50 5.39 -7.70 8.71
CA ASN A 50 5.90 -6.71 9.64
C ASN A 50 6.41 -5.47 8.87
N PRO A 51 5.72 -4.31 8.94
CA PRO A 51 6.11 -3.10 8.22
C PRO A 51 7.44 -2.48 8.67
N ILE A 52 8.01 -2.96 9.78
CA ILE A 52 9.32 -2.54 10.32
C ILE A 52 10.29 -3.71 10.47
N ALA A 53 10.14 -4.76 9.65
CA ALA A 53 11.04 -5.89 9.66
C ALA A 53 12.49 -5.52 9.28
N SER A 54 13.46 -6.27 9.82
CA SER A 54 14.87 -6.19 9.41
C SER A 54 15.08 -6.90 8.07
N LEU A 55 14.34 -6.49 7.05
CA LEU A 55 14.38 -7.04 5.70
C LEU A 55 14.27 -5.91 4.68
N ILE A 56 15.22 -5.84 3.74
CA ILE A 56 15.09 -4.90 2.61
C ILE A 56 14.02 -5.46 1.68
N SER A 57 13.00 -4.64 1.40
CA SER A 57 11.93 -4.99 0.49
C SER A 57 11.52 -3.81 -0.38
N VAL A 58 11.07 -4.11 -1.61
CA VAL A 58 10.58 -3.09 -2.54
C VAL A 58 9.22 -3.53 -3.07
N PRO A 59 8.12 -3.21 -2.37
CA PRO A 59 6.77 -3.38 -2.89
C PRO A 59 6.48 -2.41 -4.04
N LEU A 60 5.98 -2.95 -5.14
CA LEU A 60 5.34 -2.24 -6.24
C LEU A 60 3.84 -2.51 -6.14
N GLN A 61 3.09 -1.57 -5.58
CA GLN A 61 1.68 -1.74 -5.28
C GLN A 61 0.82 -0.92 -6.22
N SER A 62 0.10 -1.58 -7.10
CA SER A 62 -0.87 -1.01 -8.03
C SER A 62 -2.27 -1.03 -7.44
N ASN A 63 -2.94 0.12 -7.46
CA ASN A 63 -4.34 0.27 -7.03
C ASN A 63 -5.13 0.85 -8.20
N TRP A 64 -6.26 0.24 -8.52
CA TRP A 64 -7.27 0.75 -9.45
C TRP A 64 -8.52 1.06 -8.64
N ASP A 65 -8.83 2.34 -8.46
CA ASP A 65 -9.98 2.81 -7.69
C ASP A 65 -11.04 3.35 -8.66
N PHE A 66 -12.30 2.88 -8.56
CA PHE A 66 -13.39 3.10 -9.49
C PHE A 66 -14.56 3.82 -8.82
N GLY A 67 -15.41 4.47 -9.65
CA GLY A 67 -16.62 5.14 -9.16
C GLY A 67 -16.40 6.58 -8.74
N ARG A 68 -15.35 7.25 -9.26
CA ARG A 68 -15.07 8.65 -8.91
C ARG A 68 -15.95 9.62 -9.71
N GLY A 69 -16.67 10.46 -8.98
CA GLY A 69 -17.54 11.49 -9.54
C GLY A 69 -18.65 10.98 -10.45
N PRO A 70 -19.43 11.87 -11.08
CA PRO A 70 -20.58 11.50 -11.93
C PRO A 70 -20.18 10.74 -13.21
N GLU A 71 -18.95 10.85 -13.68
CA GLU A 71 -18.46 10.10 -14.84
C GLU A 71 -17.96 8.68 -14.48
N ASN A 72 -18.07 8.27 -13.21
CA ASN A 72 -17.53 6.99 -12.70
C ASN A 72 -16.06 6.76 -13.08
N ALA A 73 -15.27 7.81 -12.99
CA ALA A 73 -13.88 7.83 -13.41
C ALA A 73 -13.02 6.87 -12.58
N MET A 74 -11.95 6.38 -13.20
CA MET A 74 -10.96 5.53 -12.55
C MET A 74 -9.74 6.35 -12.12
N ARG A 75 -9.15 5.98 -10.98
CA ARG A 75 -7.81 6.43 -10.58
C ARG A 75 -6.90 5.23 -10.42
N TYR A 76 -5.81 5.21 -11.16
CA TYR A 76 -4.72 4.27 -10.97
C TYR A 76 -3.62 4.92 -10.13
N THR A 77 -3.11 4.19 -9.15
CA THR A 77 -1.96 4.63 -8.35
C THR A 77 -0.98 3.47 -8.20
N LEU A 78 0.23 3.63 -8.73
CA LEU A 78 1.37 2.77 -8.44
C LEU A 78 2.15 3.38 -7.28
N ASN A 79 2.15 2.73 -6.13
CA ASN A 79 3.01 3.08 -5.01
C ASN A 79 4.29 2.25 -5.06
N ILE A 80 5.44 2.90 -5.23
CA ILE A 80 6.77 2.29 -5.05
C ILE A 80 7.15 2.51 -3.58
N GLN A 81 7.32 1.41 -2.82
CA GLN A 81 7.41 1.50 -1.35
C GLN A 81 8.67 0.82 -0.78
N PRO A 82 9.89 1.31 -1.06
CA PRO A 82 11.10 0.71 -0.48
C PRO A 82 11.08 0.79 1.05
N VAL A 83 11.46 -0.32 1.68
CA VAL A 83 11.68 -0.46 3.13
C VAL A 83 13.12 -0.86 3.34
N ILE A 84 13.88 -0.04 4.06
CA ILE A 84 15.32 -0.20 4.26
C ILE A 84 15.64 -0.15 5.75
N PRO A 85 15.94 -1.30 6.38
CA PRO A 85 16.40 -1.35 7.77
C PRO A 85 17.89 -1.05 7.85
N ILE A 86 18.27 -0.12 8.73
CA ILE A 86 19.64 0.26 9.06
C ILE A 86 19.89 -0.04 10.53
N SER A 87 20.91 -0.83 10.82
CA SER A 87 21.33 -1.08 12.20
C SER A 87 22.11 0.13 12.72
N ILE A 88 21.62 0.76 13.77
CA ILE A 88 22.25 1.93 14.39
C ILE A 88 22.98 1.61 15.71
N SER A 89 22.66 0.48 16.33
CA SER A 89 23.38 -0.07 17.49
C SER A 89 23.18 -1.58 17.56
N ASN A 90 23.70 -2.21 18.62
CA ASN A 90 23.46 -3.64 18.85
C ASN A 90 21.98 -3.95 19.07
N ASP A 91 21.22 -3.02 19.65
CA ASP A 91 19.86 -3.23 20.13
C ASP A 91 18.82 -2.50 19.29
N TRP A 92 19.22 -1.56 18.40
CA TRP A 92 18.29 -0.70 17.68
C TRP A 92 18.53 -0.68 16.18
N ASN A 93 17.44 -0.61 15.45
CA ASN A 93 17.38 -0.30 14.01
C ASN A 93 16.66 1.04 13.78
N VAL A 94 17.03 1.70 12.70
CA VAL A 94 16.18 2.68 12.03
C VAL A 94 15.62 2.01 10.76
N ILE A 95 14.30 1.98 10.60
CA ILE A 95 13.65 1.51 9.39
C ILE A 95 13.15 2.71 8.60
N ILE A 96 13.70 2.89 7.40
CA ILE A 96 13.27 3.93 6.46
C ILE A 96 12.22 3.31 5.55
N ARG A 97 11.02 3.87 5.55
CA ARG A 97 9.94 3.50 4.63
C ARG A 97 9.56 4.71 3.80
N GLN A 98 9.63 4.57 2.49
CA GLN A 98 9.26 5.63 1.57
C GLN A 98 8.07 5.17 0.72
N ILE A 99 7.19 6.09 0.35
CA ILE A 99 6.09 5.86 -0.59
C ILE A 99 6.21 6.90 -1.68
N VAL A 100 6.40 6.44 -2.92
CA VAL A 100 6.46 7.26 -4.12
C VAL A 100 5.26 6.91 -5.00
N PRO A 101 4.21 7.77 -5.04
CA PRO A 101 3.02 7.49 -5.83
C PRO A 101 3.20 7.97 -7.27
N VAL A 102 2.93 7.09 -8.24
CA VAL A 102 2.74 7.44 -9.66
C VAL A 102 1.26 7.29 -9.96
N ILE A 103 0.64 8.33 -10.48
CA ILE A 103 -0.82 8.46 -10.58
C ILE A 103 -1.24 8.66 -12.02
N TYR A 104 -2.28 7.95 -12.45
CA TYR A 104 -3.13 8.29 -13.57
C TYR A 104 -4.56 8.43 -13.06
N ALA A 105 -5.21 9.53 -13.37
CA ALA A 105 -6.58 9.82 -12.95
C ALA A 105 -7.41 10.30 -14.15
N GLU A 106 -8.50 9.61 -14.42
CA GLU A 106 -9.51 10.05 -15.38
C GLU A 106 -10.26 11.27 -14.82
N GLY A 107 -10.71 12.16 -15.70
CA GLY A 107 -11.53 13.31 -15.33
C GLY A 107 -12.85 12.87 -14.68
N PRO A 108 -13.13 13.19 -13.40
CA PRO A 108 -14.32 12.72 -12.69
C PRO A 108 -15.60 13.44 -13.07
N VAL A 109 -15.49 14.55 -13.80
CA VAL A 109 -16.63 15.36 -14.30
C VAL A 109 -16.45 15.64 -15.79
N LYS A 110 -17.57 15.84 -16.50
CA LYS A 110 -17.56 16.13 -17.92
C LYS A 110 -16.76 17.40 -18.24
N GLY A 111 -15.79 17.27 -19.17
CA GLY A 111 -14.95 18.38 -19.60
C GLY A 111 -13.68 18.57 -18.78
N LEU A 112 -13.45 17.78 -17.76
CA LEU A 112 -12.15 17.71 -17.08
C LEU A 112 -11.29 16.63 -17.70
N ASP A 113 -10.07 17.00 -18.07
CA ASP A 113 -9.12 16.10 -18.73
C ASP A 113 -8.51 15.10 -17.75
N ASP A 114 -8.07 13.96 -18.29
CA ASP A 114 -7.25 12.97 -17.59
C ASP A 114 -5.90 13.56 -17.22
N ARG A 115 -5.38 13.14 -16.07
CA ARG A 115 -4.08 13.60 -15.57
C ARG A 115 -3.17 12.45 -15.24
N THR A 116 -1.89 12.62 -15.56
CA THR A 116 -0.81 11.70 -15.16
C THR A 116 0.30 12.48 -14.47
N GLY A 117 0.84 11.92 -13.40
CA GLY A 117 1.93 12.57 -12.68
C GLY A 117 2.32 11.83 -11.41
N LEU A 118 3.02 12.53 -10.53
CA LEU A 118 3.42 12.02 -9.22
C LEU A 118 2.45 12.52 -8.14
N GLY A 119 2.28 11.71 -7.09
CA GLY A 119 1.78 12.18 -5.81
C GLY A 119 2.91 12.74 -4.94
N ASP A 120 2.55 13.31 -3.81
CA ASP A 120 3.54 13.73 -2.83
C ASP A 120 4.20 12.50 -2.19
N ILE A 121 5.53 12.53 -2.09
CA ILE A 121 6.32 11.47 -1.47
C ILE A 121 6.13 11.56 0.05
N VAL A 122 5.87 10.41 0.67
CA VAL A 122 5.84 10.25 2.13
C VAL A 122 7.02 9.41 2.56
N GLN A 123 7.78 9.88 3.57
CA GLN A 123 8.91 9.16 4.12
C GLN A 123 8.78 9.05 5.65
N SER A 124 8.81 7.82 6.15
CA SER A 124 8.75 7.52 7.58
C SER A 124 10.07 6.93 8.06
N PHE A 125 10.47 7.31 9.26
CA PHE A 125 11.61 6.77 9.98
C PHE A 125 11.10 6.13 11.27
N PHE A 126 11.27 4.82 11.41
CA PHE A 126 10.88 4.11 12.62
C PHE A 126 12.14 3.68 13.38
N PHE A 127 12.36 4.25 14.55
CA PHE A 127 13.31 3.73 15.52
C PHE A 127 12.64 2.54 16.21
N SER A 128 13.23 1.37 16.09
CA SER A 128 12.67 0.11 16.58
C SER A 128 13.71 -0.74 17.28
N PRO A 129 13.43 -1.31 18.47
CA PRO A 129 14.26 -2.33 19.06
C PRO A 129 14.39 -3.54 18.13
N LYS A 130 15.55 -4.18 18.10
CA LYS A 130 15.79 -5.41 17.31
C LYS A 130 15.06 -6.62 17.87
N ALA A 131 14.91 -6.67 19.19
CA ALA A 131 14.19 -7.72 19.89
C ALA A 131 12.77 -7.27 20.24
N PRO A 132 11.77 -8.14 20.14
CA PRO A 132 10.45 -7.90 20.70
C PRO A 132 10.52 -7.68 22.22
N THR A 133 9.48 -7.05 22.76
CA THR A 133 9.30 -6.97 24.22
C THR A 133 9.12 -8.37 24.83
N SER A 134 9.17 -8.49 26.18
CA SER A 134 8.92 -9.75 26.89
C SER A 134 7.53 -10.33 26.60
N GLY A 135 6.54 -9.50 26.23
CA GLY A 135 5.21 -9.93 25.79
C GLY A 135 5.11 -10.27 24.29
N GLY A 136 6.24 -10.27 23.55
CA GLY A 136 6.27 -10.59 22.10
C GLY A 136 5.83 -9.45 21.20
N TRP A 137 5.66 -8.22 21.71
CA TRP A 137 5.29 -7.07 20.92
C TRP A 137 6.50 -6.47 20.20
N ILE A 138 6.32 -6.15 18.93
CA ILE A 138 7.25 -5.41 18.07
C ILE A 138 6.70 -4.01 17.91
N TRP A 139 7.54 -3.00 18.05
CA TRP A 139 7.11 -1.62 17.90
C TRP A 139 8.22 -0.74 17.30
N GLY A 140 7.81 0.39 16.75
CA GLY A 140 8.71 1.43 16.31
C GLY A 140 7.99 2.76 16.25
N ALA A 141 8.71 3.84 16.48
CA ALA A 141 8.19 5.19 16.42
C ALA A 141 9.24 6.16 15.88
N GLY A 142 8.80 7.28 15.33
CA GLY A 142 9.70 8.31 14.83
C GLY A 142 8.97 9.38 14.01
N PRO A 143 9.70 10.16 13.21
CA PRO A 143 9.12 11.19 12.35
C PRO A 143 8.62 10.61 11.02
N VAL A 144 7.58 11.26 10.47
CA VAL A 144 7.15 11.15 9.09
C VAL A 144 7.25 12.50 8.41
N PHE A 145 7.63 12.50 7.13
CA PHE A 145 7.76 13.69 6.30
C PHE A 145 6.94 13.55 5.03
N LEU A 146 6.34 14.66 4.61
CA LEU A 146 5.66 14.85 3.32
C LEU A 146 6.49 15.81 2.48
N TYR A 147 6.75 15.46 1.24
CA TYR A 147 7.54 16.26 0.30
C TYR A 147 6.64 16.81 -0.81
N PRO A 148 6.78 18.09 -1.21
CA PRO A 148 5.99 18.72 -2.28
C PRO A 148 6.46 18.27 -3.66
N SER A 149 6.55 16.96 -3.87
CA SER A 149 7.10 16.32 -5.09
C SER A 149 6.05 16.06 -6.15
N GLY A 150 4.79 16.24 -5.81
CA GLY A 150 3.69 15.84 -6.65
C GLY A 150 3.33 16.83 -7.75
N THR A 151 2.56 16.34 -8.71
CA THR A 151 2.01 17.11 -9.83
C THR A 151 0.80 17.91 -9.36
N ASP A 152 0.64 19.10 -9.92
CA ASP A 152 -0.49 19.98 -9.64
C ASP A 152 -1.83 19.31 -9.95
N GLY A 153 -2.79 19.41 -9.01
CA GLY A 153 -4.10 18.78 -9.10
C GLY A 153 -4.12 17.27 -8.87
N LEU A 154 -2.96 16.63 -8.55
CA LEU A 154 -2.87 15.22 -8.15
C LEU A 154 -2.44 15.04 -6.69
N SER A 155 -1.91 16.08 -6.06
CA SER A 155 -1.39 16.06 -4.69
C SER A 155 -1.44 17.43 -4.05
N ALA A 156 -1.22 17.49 -2.74
CA ALA A 156 -1.25 18.74 -1.96
C ALA A 156 -0.06 19.66 -2.25
N ARG A 157 1.10 19.11 -2.66
CA ARG A 157 2.34 19.84 -2.95
C ARG A 157 2.81 20.69 -1.75
N LYS A 158 2.75 20.10 -0.57
CA LYS A 158 3.15 20.73 0.67
C LYS A 158 4.32 20.00 1.33
N TRP A 159 5.21 20.77 1.95
CA TRP A 159 6.09 20.23 2.97
C TRP A 159 5.28 19.97 4.22
N GLY A 160 5.41 18.79 4.78
CA GLY A 160 4.75 18.41 6.02
C GLY A 160 5.62 17.50 6.86
N ALA A 161 5.32 17.45 8.15
CA ALA A 161 5.98 16.56 9.08
C ALA A 161 5.03 16.19 10.22
N GLY A 162 5.37 15.11 10.92
CA GLY A 162 4.65 14.70 12.11
C GLY A 162 5.19 13.41 12.72
N PRO A 163 4.52 12.86 13.73
CA PRO A 163 4.88 11.59 14.34
C PRO A 163 4.35 10.42 13.54
N THR A 164 5.07 9.29 13.59
CA THR A 164 4.61 7.98 13.12
C THR A 164 4.94 6.92 14.15
N ALA A 165 4.07 5.93 14.30
CA ALA A 165 4.30 4.78 15.17
C ALA A 165 3.64 3.53 14.60
N VAL A 166 4.21 2.37 14.96
CA VAL A 166 3.65 1.07 14.65
C VAL A 166 3.84 0.15 15.86
N VAL A 167 2.84 -0.66 16.12
CA VAL A 167 2.89 -1.76 17.09
C VAL A 167 2.23 -2.98 16.50
N LEU A 168 2.85 -4.15 16.68
CA LEU A 168 2.30 -5.41 16.18
C LEU A 168 2.75 -6.59 17.02
N LYS A 169 2.02 -7.71 16.87
CA LYS A 169 2.42 -9.00 17.42
C LYS A 169 2.31 -10.07 16.34
N GLN A 170 3.22 -11.06 16.41
CA GLN A 170 3.28 -12.18 15.48
C GLN A 170 3.34 -13.47 16.25
N GLU A 171 2.29 -14.28 16.18
CA GLU A 171 2.19 -15.56 16.89
C GLU A 171 1.36 -16.58 16.10
N SER A 172 1.81 -17.83 16.06
CA SER A 172 1.08 -18.97 15.47
C SER A 172 0.51 -18.70 14.06
N GLY A 173 1.29 -18.02 13.20
CA GLY A 173 0.88 -17.65 11.83
C GLY A 173 0.06 -16.37 11.75
N TRP A 174 -0.44 -15.85 12.85
CA TRP A 174 -1.13 -14.57 12.91
C TRP A 174 -0.16 -13.40 13.03
N THR A 175 -0.48 -12.32 12.36
CA THR A 175 0.13 -10.99 12.54
C THR A 175 -0.99 -9.99 12.70
N TYR A 176 -0.97 -9.20 13.75
CA TYR A 176 -1.94 -8.13 13.96
C TYR A 176 -1.27 -6.93 14.58
N GLY A 177 -1.77 -5.76 14.24
CA GLY A 177 -1.17 -4.53 14.71
C GLY A 177 -1.88 -3.27 14.21
N LEU A 178 -1.25 -2.16 14.52
CA LEU A 178 -1.68 -0.82 14.12
C LEU A 178 -0.46 -0.01 13.72
N LEU A 179 -0.51 0.62 12.55
CA LEU A 179 0.37 1.70 12.16
C LEU A 179 -0.45 3.00 12.14
N ALA A 180 0.11 4.05 12.70
CA ALA A 180 -0.52 5.37 12.71
C ALA A 180 0.52 6.45 12.43
N ASN A 181 0.09 7.52 11.77
CA ASN A 181 0.85 8.75 11.68
C ASN A 181 -0.08 9.96 11.63
N HIS A 182 0.48 11.11 11.89
CA HIS A 182 -0.18 12.38 11.69
C HIS A 182 0.78 13.34 10.97
N ILE A 183 0.29 14.09 9.99
CA ILE A 183 1.08 15.04 9.22
C ILE A 183 0.41 16.41 9.25
N TRP A 184 1.19 17.43 9.65
CA TRP A 184 0.85 18.84 9.49
C TRP A 184 1.70 19.43 8.37
N SER A 185 1.09 20.14 7.43
CA SER A 185 1.84 20.95 6.46
C SER A 185 2.29 22.28 7.08
N PHE A 186 3.40 22.83 6.57
CA PHE A 186 3.93 24.09 7.05
C PHE A 186 4.45 25.00 5.94
N SER A 187 4.60 24.49 4.70
CA SER A 187 5.08 25.27 3.55
C SER A 187 4.78 24.51 2.24
N GLY A 188 4.90 25.19 1.10
CA GLY A 188 4.82 24.58 -0.23
C GLY A 188 3.97 25.39 -1.20
N PRO A 189 4.06 25.07 -2.51
CA PRO A 189 3.37 25.83 -3.56
C PRO A 189 1.87 25.47 -3.70
N GLY A 190 1.43 24.36 -3.11
CA GLY A 190 0.02 23.93 -3.19
C GLY A 190 -0.91 24.84 -2.38
N GLN A 191 -2.19 24.86 -2.76
CA GLN A 191 -3.19 25.74 -2.13
C GLN A 191 -3.83 25.10 -0.90
N GLN A 192 -3.99 23.77 -0.89
CA GLN A 192 -4.63 23.05 0.21
C GLN A 192 -3.59 22.64 1.26
N ASP A 193 -3.84 22.99 2.50
CA ASP A 193 -3.04 22.53 3.63
C ASP A 193 -3.31 21.06 3.92
N VAL A 194 -2.37 20.41 4.56
CA VAL A 194 -2.47 19.02 5.00
C VAL A 194 -2.44 19.00 6.53
N ASN A 195 -3.50 18.50 7.09
CA ASN A 195 -3.64 18.22 8.51
C ASN A 195 -4.40 16.91 8.59
N ALA A 196 -3.68 15.78 8.58
CA ALA A 196 -4.28 14.47 8.37
C ALA A 196 -3.73 13.40 9.30
N THR A 197 -4.63 12.61 9.88
CA THR A 197 -4.29 11.43 10.68
C THR A 197 -4.52 10.18 9.84
N PHE A 198 -3.50 9.38 9.68
CA PHE A 198 -3.56 8.07 9.04
C PHE A 198 -3.57 6.96 10.08
N LEU A 199 -4.49 6.00 9.93
CA LEU A 199 -4.64 4.83 10.79
C LEU A 199 -4.73 3.58 9.91
N GLN A 200 -3.86 2.60 10.18
CA GLN A 200 -3.83 1.32 9.49
C GLN A 200 -3.83 0.17 10.49
N PRO A 201 -4.99 -0.18 11.09
CA PRO A 201 -5.13 -1.47 11.76
C PRO A 201 -5.06 -2.59 10.72
N PHE A 202 -4.38 -3.67 11.06
CA PHE A 202 -4.23 -4.82 10.18
C PHE A 202 -4.23 -6.12 10.96
N VAL A 203 -4.77 -7.16 10.31
CA VAL A 203 -4.67 -8.54 10.75
C VAL A 203 -4.37 -9.42 9.53
N GLY A 204 -3.44 -10.35 9.68
CA GLY A 204 -3.07 -11.31 8.65
C GLY A 204 -2.87 -12.69 9.23
N PHE A 205 -3.12 -13.70 8.40
CA PHE A 205 -2.84 -15.09 8.71
C PHE A 205 -2.03 -15.71 7.59
N THR A 206 -0.85 -16.24 7.92
CA THR A 206 0.04 -16.92 7.00
C THR A 206 -0.05 -18.43 7.21
N THR A 207 -0.40 -19.15 6.17
CA THR A 207 -0.49 -20.62 6.15
C THR A 207 0.90 -21.26 6.14
N LYS A 208 0.93 -22.58 6.32
CA LYS A 208 2.18 -23.37 6.19
C LYS A 208 2.74 -23.41 4.76
N THR A 209 1.94 -23.04 3.76
CA THR A 209 2.33 -22.93 2.34
C THR A 209 2.69 -21.51 1.94
N TYR A 210 2.88 -20.62 2.94
CA TYR A 210 3.27 -19.20 2.75
C TYR A 210 2.26 -18.37 1.96
N THR A 211 1.01 -18.83 1.94
CA THR A 211 -0.12 -18.01 1.50
C THR A 211 -0.57 -17.16 2.68
N THR A 212 -0.68 -15.85 2.48
CA THR A 212 -1.10 -14.91 3.51
C THR A 212 -2.43 -14.27 3.13
N PHE A 213 -3.39 -14.33 4.05
CA PHE A 213 -4.64 -13.58 3.99
C PHE A 213 -4.50 -12.36 4.86
N THR A 214 -4.84 -11.17 4.34
CA THR A 214 -4.72 -9.92 5.11
C THR A 214 -6.00 -9.11 4.98
N LEU A 215 -6.48 -8.64 6.12
CA LEU A 215 -7.52 -7.62 6.22
C LEU A 215 -6.90 -6.39 6.87
N ASN A 216 -7.04 -5.24 6.25
CA ASN A 216 -6.65 -3.96 6.85
C ASN A 216 -7.57 -2.83 6.41
N THR A 217 -7.46 -1.70 7.09
CA THR A 217 -7.91 -0.42 6.58
C THR A 217 -6.70 0.51 6.41
N GLU A 218 -6.80 1.45 5.49
CA GLU A 218 -5.83 2.54 5.29
C GLU A 218 -6.59 3.86 5.49
N SER A 219 -7.14 4.04 6.69
CA SER A 219 -8.04 5.12 7.00
C SER A 219 -7.31 6.44 7.18
N THR A 220 -7.83 7.49 6.60
CA THR A 220 -7.31 8.85 6.76
C THR A 220 -8.45 9.76 7.22
N TYR A 221 -8.22 10.51 8.28
CA TYR A 221 -9.05 11.62 8.68
C TYR A 221 -8.38 12.93 8.28
N ASP A 222 -9.03 13.68 7.42
CA ASP A 222 -8.65 15.02 7.02
C ASP A 222 -9.27 16.05 7.99
N TRP A 223 -8.43 16.71 8.78
CA TRP A 223 -8.86 17.68 9.78
C TRP A 223 -9.21 19.04 9.15
N GLU A 224 -8.67 19.35 7.97
CA GLU A 224 -9.01 20.59 7.25
C GLU A 224 -10.45 20.56 6.71
N ASN A 225 -10.85 19.40 6.17
CA ASN A 225 -12.18 19.20 5.58
C ASN A 225 -13.14 18.47 6.53
N SER A 226 -12.67 17.96 7.68
CA SER A 226 -13.46 17.16 8.63
C SER A 226 -14.06 15.89 7.99
N GLU A 227 -13.31 15.21 7.14
CA GLU A 227 -13.76 14.08 6.35
C GLU A 227 -12.94 12.82 6.60
N TRP A 228 -13.61 11.66 6.60
CA TRP A 228 -12.99 10.36 6.61
C TRP A 228 -12.85 9.78 5.21
N ARG A 229 -11.74 9.09 4.97
CA ARG A 229 -11.58 8.12 3.90
C ARG A 229 -11.18 6.78 4.53
N VAL A 230 -12.03 5.75 4.39
CA VAL A 230 -11.88 4.45 5.06
C VAL A 230 -11.92 3.32 4.03
N PRO A 231 -10.82 3.05 3.29
CA PRO A 231 -10.72 1.86 2.44
C PRO A 231 -10.49 0.62 3.30
N VAL A 232 -11.39 -0.35 3.19
CA VAL A 232 -11.24 -1.69 3.75
C VAL A 232 -10.67 -2.59 2.66
N ASN A 233 -9.54 -3.23 2.94
CA ASN A 233 -8.79 -4.04 1.97
C ASN A 233 -8.76 -5.50 2.41
N LEU A 234 -9.21 -6.41 1.56
CA LEU A 234 -9.06 -7.85 1.73
C LEU A 234 -8.09 -8.37 0.66
N MET A 235 -7.02 -9.01 1.08
CA MET A 235 -5.92 -9.37 0.20
C MET A 235 -5.48 -10.81 0.44
N VAL A 236 -5.03 -11.46 -0.63
CA VAL A 236 -4.34 -12.75 -0.60
C VAL A 236 -2.97 -12.57 -1.25
N ALA A 237 -1.94 -13.07 -0.60
CA ALA A 237 -0.58 -13.01 -1.10
C ALA A 237 0.08 -14.39 -1.07
N GLN A 238 0.99 -14.63 -2.03
CA GLN A 238 1.80 -15.83 -2.11
C GLN A 238 3.27 -15.45 -2.23
N LEU A 239 4.09 -15.97 -1.33
CA LEU A 239 5.53 -15.90 -1.45
C LEU A 239 6.03 -17.03 -2.34
N LEU A 240 6.86 -16.70 -3.33
CA LEU A 240 7.49 -17.63 -4.27
C LEU A 240 8.98 -17.31 -4.36
N LYS A 241 9.77 -18.31 -4.77
CA LYS A 241 11.19 -18.14 -5.07
C LYS A 241 11.41 -18.33 -6.58
N ILE A 242 11.78 -17.28 -7.28
CA ILE A 242 11.96 -17.26 -8.74
C ILE A 242 13.43 -16.97 -9.02
N GLY A 243 14.16 -17.91 -9.64
CA GLY A 243 15.57 -17.75 -9.93
C GLY A 243 16.44 -17.51 -8.69
N GLY A 244 16.03 -18.06 -7.51
CA GLY A 244 16.72 -17.85 -6.24
C GLY A 244 16.27 -16.58 -5.48
N MET A 245 15.56 -15.66 -6.11
CA MET A 245 15.04 -14.43 -5.49
C MET A 245 13.66 -14.67 -4.89
N PRO A 246 13.43 -14.37 -3.61
CA PRO A 246 12.10 -14.42 -3.02
C PRO A 246 11.28 -13.21 -3.49
N ILE A 247 10.09 -13.49 -4.02
CA ILE A 247 9.15 -12.49 -4.54
C ILE A 247 7.77 -12.82 -4.00
N GLN A 248 7.06 -11.84 -3.46
CA GLN A 248 5.66 -12.00 -3.07
C GLN A 248 4.74 -11.36 -4.11
N PHE A 249 3.73 -12.10 -4.52
CA PHE A 249 2.61 -11.59 -5.31
C PHE A 249 1.39 -11.45 -4.40
N GLN A 250 0.67 -10.33 -4.54
CA GLN A 250 -0.53 -10.04 -3.76
C GLN A 250 -1.64 -9.54 -4.70
N VAL A 251 -2.87 -9.97 -4.43
CA VAL A 251 -4.07 -9.46 -5.08
C VAL A 251 -5.15 -9.24 -4.03
N GLY A 252 -6.00 -8.25 -4.25
CA GLY A 252 -7.10 -7.99 -3.34
C GLY A 252 -8.13 -7.02 -3.87
N GLY A 253 -9.25 -6.97 -3.14
CA GLY A 253 -10.30 -5.98 -3.32
C GLY A 253 -10.20 -4.89 -2.27
N ARG A 254 -10.68 -3.72 -2.63
CA ARG A 254 -10.79 -2.54 -1.78
C ARG A 254 -12.23 -2.04 -1.82
N TRP A 255 -12.78 -1.72 -0.68
CA TRP A 255 -14.09 -1.10 -0.55
C TRP A 255 -13.99 0.12 0.35
N PHE A 256 -14.52 1.26 -0.10
CA PHE A 256 -14.49 2.50 0.65
C PHE A 256 -15.74 2.58 1.53
N ALA A 257 -15.60 2.25 2.81
CA ALA A 257 -16.69 2.23 3.78
C ALA A 257 -17.17 3.65 4.13
N GLU A 258 -16.25 4.61 4.15
CA GLU A 258 -16.48 6.04 4.32
C GLU A 258 -15.56 6.78 3.36
N LYS A 259 -16.03 7.86 2.76
CA LYS A 259 -15.27 8.62 1.77
C LYS A 259 -15.86 10.03 1.55
N PRO A 260 -15.03 10.99 1.14
CA PRO A 260 -15.49 12.27 0.61
C PRO A 260 -16.41 12.10 -0.61
N GLU A 261 -17.28 13.07 -0.83
CA GLU A 261 -18.15 13.08 -2.01
C GLU A 261 -17.32 13.06 -3.31
N GLY A 262 -17.71 12.22 -4.26
CA GLY A 262 -17.01 12.06 -5.54
C GLY A 262 -15.74 11.23 -5.50
N GLU A 263 -15.36 10.67 -4.35
CA GLU A 263 -14.28 9.68 -4.27
C GLU A 263 -14.72 8.28 -4.70
N ALA A 264 -13.74 7.36 -4.86
CA ALA A 264 -13.99 6.01 -5.36
C ALA A 264 -14.91 5.19 -4.43
N ASP A 265 -15.70 4.29 -5.03
CA ASP A 265 -16.56 3.34 -4.30
C ASP A 265 -15.82 2.06 -3.91
N TRP A 266 -15.05 1.54 -4.84
CA TRP A 266 -14.34 0.28 -4.71
C TRP A 266 -13.07 0.28 -5.57
N GLY A 267 -12.22 -0.70 -5.37
CA GLY A 267 -11.00 -0.82 -6.15
C GLY A 267 -10.44 -2.24 -6.16
N LEU A 268 -9.41 -2.41 -6.96
CA LEU A 268 -8.58 -3.61 -7.02
C LEU A 268 -7.14 -3.24 -6.65
N ARG A 269 -6.48 -4.17 -5.99
CA ARG A 269 -5.05 -4.06 -5.66
C ARG A 269 -4.30 -5.25 -6.22
N PHE A 270 -3.16 -4.96 -6.82
CA PHE A 270 -2.13 -5.95 -7.14
C PHE A 270 -0.80 -5.43 -6.64
N ALA A 271 0.00 -6.30 -6.03
CA ALA A 271 1.35 -5.91 -5.65
C ALA A 271 2.36 -7.02 -5.94
N VAL A 272 3.57 -6.59 -6.31
CA VAL A 272 4.76 -7.44 -6.38
C VAL A 272 5.78 -6.88 -5.42
N THR A 273 6.26 -7.71 -4.50
CA THR A 273 7.27 -7.31 -3.52
C THR A 273 8.55 -8.09 -3.76
N PHE A 274 9.61 -7.39 -4.10
CA PHE A 274 10.97 -7.94 -4.20
C PHE A 274 11.62 -7.92 -2.83
N LEU A 275 12.24 -9.04 -2.45
CA LEU A 275 12.90 -9.21 -1.16
C LEU A 275 14.38 -9.39 -1.34
N PHE A 276 15.17 -8.73 -0.50
CA PHE A 276 16.62 -8.78 -0.50
C PHE A 276 17.10 -9.24 0.89
N PRO A 277 17.02 -10.55 1.19
CA PRO A 277 17.55 -11.07 2.44
C PRO A 277 19.07 -10.85 2.51
N LYS A 278 19.56 -10.49 3.71
CA LYS A 278 20.98 -10.32 3.99
C LYS A 278 21.64 -11.64 4.31
#